data_6b8458b388069d9a2d6febe22a9c2abf
#
_entry.id   6b8458b388069d9a2d6febe22a9c2abf
#
_cell.length_a   1.000
_cell.length_b   1.000
_cell.length_c   1.000
_cell.angle_alpha   90.00
_cell.angle_beta   90.00
_cell.angle_gamma   90.00
#
_symmetry.space_group_name_H-M   'P 1'
#
loop_
_entity.id
_entity.type
_entity.pdbx_description
1 polymer ?
#
loop_
_entity_poly.entity_id
_entity_poly.type
_entity_poly.pdbx_seq_one_letter_code
_entity_poly.pdbx_strand_id
1 'polypeptide(L)'
;MPGRFGLVFKLPVDDNIMAQPLYVQNVPINKVAHNVLYVATMSDTVYAFDADRGGAPLWTRDLAAFEHAGFAPGGSKPIGGNLGILSTPVIDHATSTLYAVTGTLEKDALVYRLHAVDITTGVPRTGSGVVISGIYRTVTFDARHQVQRVSLVLSGDSVVFGFSANPGYEVPGAIYGGWVMAYDKSTLAQTGTFAIETIGNGGGGVWQAGRPAAVDSLGYVYVFSGNAFGDGYDGVHNFSESVLKLDPAHGLRLLDWFTPSDWSTLDRGDMDLSSSGPMLVPGTSLLVGGGKAGLLYVLHTAALGKNTSDDSGAVQKIRNLGPLLGGPVYWQRSAANGGPLLYSWSGARLKAFPFNGSKFATTPTYGSVVVSYYPGGIITLSANGETHGTGVLWATVPTCCDADDNPPVPGALYAIDAENVARELWNSKLDATRDSFGNLAKFVPPLVANGRVYVATWSKQVAVYGLTP
;
A
#
# COMPACT_ATOMS: atom_id res chain seq x y z
N MET A 1 -0.65 29.41 -3.77
CA MET A 1 -0.96 30.58 -2.92
C MET A 1 -0.81 30.12 -1.46
N PRO A 2 0.32 30.39 -0.81
CA PRO A 2 0.59 29.85 0.52
C PRO A 2 -0.38 30.28 1.61
N GLY A 3 -0.99 31.45 1.52
CA GLY A 3 -1.88 31.98 2.55
C GLY A 3 -3.36 31.50 2.48
N ARG A 4 -3.71 30.72 1.46
CA ARG A 4 -5.08 30.22 1.28
C ARG A 4 -5.18 28.69 1.29
N PHE A 5 -4.10 27.96 1.46
CA PHE A 5 -4.11 26.52 1.60
C PHE A 5 -3.65 26.14 3.01
N GLY A 6 -4.35 25.23 3.66
CA GLY A 6 -4.04 24.79 5.00
C GLY A 6 -5.01 23.77 5.53
N LEU A 7 -4.88 23.44 6.82
CA LEU A 7 -5.80 22.54 7.53
C LEU A 7 -7.17 23.18 7.62
N VAL A 8 -8.21 22.46 7.16
CA VAL A 8 -9.60 22.91 7.18
C VAL A 8 -10.36 22.35 8.37
N PHE A 9 -10.21 21.03 8.61
CA PHE A 9 -10.79 20.33 9.76
C PHE A 9 -10.06 19.01 10.03
N LYS A 10 -10.38 18.42 11.17
CA LYS A 10 -9.92 17.08 11.56
C LYS A 10 -11.12 16.19 11.81
N LEU A 11 -11.00 14.91 11.46
CA LEU A 11 -12.01 13.88 11.67
C LEU A 11 -11.48 12.91 12.73
N PRO A 12 -11.96 13.00 13.98
CA PRO A 12 -11.52 12.10 15.04
C PRO A 12 -12.06 10.69 14.83
N VAL A 13 -11.26 9.68 15.17
CA VAL A 13 -11.59 8.26 15.15
C VAL A 13 -11.12 7.58 16.45
N ASP A 14 -11.53 6.34 16.64
CA ASP A 14 -11.24 5.57 17.87
C ASP A 14 -9.78 5.16 18.01
N ASP A 15 -9.08 4.87 16.91
CA ASP A 15 -7.69 4.39 16.95
C ASP A 15 -6.85 4.94 15.78
N ASN A 16 -5.58 4.55 15.74
CA ASN A 16 -4.65 4.93 14.68
C ASN A 16 -5.07 4.38 13.32
N ILE A 17 -4.64 5.05 12.26
CA ILE A 17 -5.03 4.74 10.89
C ILE A 17 -3.78 4.31 10.12
N MET A 18 -3.76 3.05 9.65
CA MET A 18 -2.73 2.51 8.76
C MET A 18 -3.24 2.25 7.34
N ALA A 19 -4.56 2.31 7.16
CA ALA A 19 -5.23 2.24 5.87
C ALA A 19 -5.31 3.62 5.22
N GLN A 20 -5.08 3.73 3.91
CA GLN A 20 -5.38 4.97 3.19
C GLN A 20 -6.90 5.20 3.21
N PRO A 21 -7.39 6.40 3.54
CA PRO A 21 -8.80 6.72 3.40
C PRO A 21 -9.29 6.56 1.95
N LEU A 22 -10.56 6.20 1.77
CA LEU A 22 -11.17 6.05 0.46
C LEU A 22 -12.25 7.12 0.25
N TYR A 23 -12.34 7.68 -0.95
CA TYR A 23 -13.32 8.71 -1.30
C TYR A 23 -14.28 8.19 -2.37
N VAL A 24 -15.58 8.39 -2.14
CA VAL A 24 -16.63 8.11 -3.12
C VAL A 24 -17.58 9.31 -3.20
N GLN A 25 -17.80 9.78 -4.41
CA GLN A 25 -18.73 10.88 -4.64
C GLN A 25 -20.18 10.41 -4.77
N ASN A 26 -21.12 11.29 -4.39
CA ASN A 26 -22.56 11.12 -4.61
C ASN A 26 -23.15 9.83 -4.02
N VAL A 27 -22.67 9.40 -2.84
CA VAL A 27 -23.21 8.22 -2.13
C VAL A 27 -24.56 8.59 -1.49
N PRO A 28 -25.64 7.83 -1.75
CA PRO A 28 -26.95 8.09 -1.13
C PRO A 28 -26.97 7.54 0.30
N ILE A 29 -26.84 8.41 1.30
CA ILE A 29 -26.99 8.07 2.71
C ILE A 29 -28.22 8.79 3.26
N ASN A 30 -29.15 8.05 3.87
CA ASN A 30 -30.42 8.59 4.38
C ASN A 30 -31.19 9.44 3.33
N LYS A 31 -31.18 9.01 2.06
CA LYS A 31 -31.80 9.67 0.90
C LYS A 31 -31.18 11.01 0.51
N VAL A 32 -30.02 11.35 1.04
CA VAL A 32 -29.23 12.53 0.68
C VAL A 32 -27.93 12.06 0.03
N ALA A 33 -27.56 12.70 -1.08
CA ALA A 33 -26.27 12.42 -1.73
C ALA A 33 -25.14 13.14 -0.99
N HIS A 34 -24.11 12.39 -0.60
CA HIS A 34 -22.92 12.88 0.07
C HIS A 34 -21.66 12.51 -0.73
N ASN A 35 -20.66 13.35 -0.68
CA ASN A 35 -19.30 12.94 -0.96
C ASN A 35 -18.74 12.31 0.33
N VAL A 36 -18.39 11.05 0.28
CA VAL A 36 -18.08 10.28 1.49
C VAL A 36 -16.61 9.89 1.54
N LEU A 37 -16.00 10.10 2.71
CA LEU A 37 -14.69 9.61 3.07
C LEU A 37 -14.86 8.40 3.99
N TYR A 38 -14.38 7.23 3.54
CA TYR A 38 -14.33 6.01 4.34
C TYR A 38 -12.96 5.91 5.01
N VAL A 39 -12.97 5.65 6.31
CA VAL A 39 -11.76 5.55 7.14
C VAL A 39 -11.82 4.27 7.94
N ALA A 40 -10.78 3.43 7.84
CA ALA A 40 -10.66 2.20 8.59
C ALA A 40 -9.53 2.33 9.62
N THR A 41 -9.75 1.85 10.84
CA THR A 41 -8.82 1.99 11.96
C THR A 41 -8.22 0.67 12.41
N MET A 42 -7.18 0.76 13.22
CA MET A 42 -6.52 -0.39 13.83
C MET A 42 -7.35 -1.06 14.95
N SER A 43 -8.51 -0.48 15.30
CA SER A 43 -9.53 -1.10 16.16
C SER A 43 -10.71 -1.67 15.37
N ASP A 44 -10.47 -2.11 14.12
CA ASP A 44 -11.44 -2.77 13.24
C ASP A 44 -12.70 -1.96 12.93
N THR A 45 -12.67 -0.65 13.19
CA THR A 45 -13.79 0.25 12.95
C THR A 45 -13.70 0.90 11.57
N VAL A 46 -14.82 0.92 10.85
CA VAL A 46 -14.98 1.67 9.59
C VAL A 46 -15.92 2.84 9.83
N TYR A 47 -15.48 4.03 9.46
CA TYR A 47 -16.22 5.27 9.51
C TYR A 47 -16.58 5.73 8.10
N ALA A 48 -17.77 6.32 7.93
CA ALA A 48 -18.13 7.12 6.76
C ALA A 48 -18.36 8.57 7.19
N PHE A 49 -17.53 9.47 6.70
CA PHE A 49 -17.66 10.90 6.99
C PHE A 49 -18.14 11.67 5.75
N ASP A 50 -18.86 12.78 5.98
CA ASP A 50 -19.07 13.77 4.93
C ASP A 50 -17.71 14.41 4.60
N ALA A 51 -17.22 14.17 3.37
CA ALA A 51 -15.89 14.60 2.94
C ALA A 51 -15.80 16.14 2.75
N ASP A 52 -16.91 16.81 2.51
CA ASP A 52 -16.94 18.24 2.24
C ASP A 52 -17.08 19.07 3.53
N ARG A 53 -17.85 18.57 4.50
CA ARG A 53 -18.24 19.32 5.70
C ARG A 53 -17.50 18.85 6.94
N GLY A 54 -17.07 17.61 6.99
CA GLY A 54 -16.54 17.00 8.21
C GLY A 54 -17.63 16.78 9.26
N GLY A 55 -17.24 16.89 10.55
CA GLY A 55 -18.15 16.69 11.66
C GLY A 55 -18.30 15.23 12.09
N ALA A 56 -19.43 14.87 12.70
CA ALA A 56 -19.72 13.51 13.10
C ALA A 56 -19.84 12.57 11.89
N PRO A 57 -19.48 11.28 12.05
CA PRO A 57 -19.62 10.31 10.96
C PRO A 57 -21.10 10.14 10.56
N LEU A 58 -21.34 9.96 9.27
CA LEU A 58 -22.66 9.61 8.72
C LEU A 58 -23.10 8.23 9.21
N TRP A 59 -22.15 7.32 9.32
CA TRP A 59 -22.29 6.05 10.01
C TRP A 59 -20.92 5.55 10.51
N THR A 60 -20.95 4.67 11.50
CA THR A 60 -19.80 3.98 12.05
C THR A 60 -20.12 2.50 12.15
N ARG A 61 -19.16 1.65 11.81
CA ARG A 61 -19.29 0.20 11.93
C ARG A 61 -18.04 -0.41 12.55
N ASP A 62 -18.18 -0.97 13.72
CA ASP A 62 -17.21 -1.88 14.31
C ASP A 62 -17.38 -3.26 13.63
N LEU A 63 -16.30 -3.77 13.05
CA LEU A 63 -16.25 -5.08 12.41
C LEU A 63 -15.65 -6.16 13.32
N ALA A 64 -15.07 -5.77 14.45
CA ALA A 64 -14.58 -6.70 15.47
C ALA A 64 -15.78 -7.34 16.18
N ALA A 65 -15.98 -8.64 15.96
CA ALA A 65 -16.92 -9.42 16.78
C ALA A 65 -16.28 -9.92 18.08
N PHE A 66 -14.98 -9.66 18.28
CA PHE A 66 -14.12 -10.20 19.35
C PHE A 66 -13.12 -9.14 19.84
N GLU A 67 -12.25 -9.52 20.77
CA GLU A 67 -11.22 -8.62 21.30
C GLU A 67 -10.20 -8.22 20.20
N HIS A 68 -9.71 -6.99 20.29
CA HIS A 68 -8.68 -6.51 19.37
C HIS A 68 -7.37 -7.28 19.56
N ALA A 69 -6.79 -7.75 18.46
CA ALA A 69 -5.50 -8.40 18.47
C ALA A 69 -4.37 -7.36 18.54
N GLY A 70 -3.41 -7.58 19.42
CA GLY A 70 -2.15 -6.84 19.45
C GLY A 70 -1.02 -7.61 18.76
N PHE A 71 0.11 -6.96 18.52
CA PHE A 71 1.34 -7.64 18.12
C PHE A 71 1.89 -8.50 19.25
N ALA A 72 2.56 -9.60 18.90
CA ALA A 72 3.18 -10.49 19.86
C ALA A 72 4.15 -9.73 20.79
N PRO A 73 4.17 -10.07 22.09
CA PRO A 73 5.17 -9.54 23.02
C PRO A 73 6.58 -9.95 22.62
N GLY A 74 7.53 -9.01 22.60
CA GLY A 74 8.96 -9.29 22.43
C GLY A 74 9.47 -9.42 20.99
N GLY A 75 8.61 -9.42 19.99
CA GLY A 75 9.02 -9.42 18.57
C GLY A 75 9.37 -8.04 18.03
N SER A 76 10.00 -7.99 16.86
CA SER A 76 10.11 -6.77 16.08
C SER A 76 8.69 -6.24 15.78
N LYS A 77 8.44 -4.97 16.08
CA LYS A 77 7.14 -4.34 15.90
C LYS A 77 7.20 -3.34 14.73
N PRO A 78 7.17 -3.81 13.49
CA PRO A 78 7.27 -2.92 12.33
C PRO A 78 6.12 -1.91 12.24
N ILE A 79 5.01 -2.24 12.95
CA ILE A 79 3.83 -1.40 13.09
C ILE A 79 3.47 -1.40 14.55
N GLY A 80 3.34 -0.67 15.41
CA GLY A 80 2.87 -0.78 16.81
C GLY A 80 1.34 -0.86 16.89
N GLY A 81 0.79 -0.96 18.10
CA GLY A 81 -0.64 -0.91 18.34
C GLY A 81 -1.40 -2.22 18.04
N ASN A 82 -2.63 -2.13 17.59
CA ASN A 82 -3.50 -3.27 17.29
C ASN A 82 -3.24 -3.85 15.90
N LEU A 83 -3.57 -5.13 15.72
CA LEU A 83 -3.53 -5.84 14.42
C LEU A 83 -4.86 -5.74 13.65
N GLY A 84 -5.70 -4.77 13.94
CA GLY A 84 -6.98 -4.58 13.27
C GLY A 84 -6.88 -4.33 11.76
N ILE A 85 -7.61 -3.37 11.21
CA ILE A 85 -7.52 -3.08 9.77
C ILE A 85 -6.25 -2.28 9.48
N LEU A 86 -5.19 -2.98 9.04
CA LEU A 86 -3.91 -2.36 8.67
C LEU A 86 -3.81 -2.05 7.18
N SER A 87 -4.51 -2.79 6.35
CA SER A 87 -4.48 -2.62 4.90
C SER A 87 -5.59 -1.70 4.43
N THR A 88 -5.36 -0.99 3.34
CA THR A 88 -6.40 -0.19 2.71
C THR A 88 -7.50 -1.11 2.16
N PRO A 89 -8.77 -0.91 2.57
CA PRO A 89 -9.92 -1.60 1.99
C PRO A 89 -10.08 -1.32 0.50
N VAL A 90 -10.93 -2.07 -0.18
CA VAL A 90 -11.31 -1.79 -1.57
C VAL A 90 -12.83 -1.65 -1.70
N ILE A 91 -13.29 -0.75 -2.57
CA ILE A 91 -14.71 -0.54 -2.84
C ILE A 91 -15.06 -1.00 -4.24
N ASP A 92 -16.03 -1.91 -4.34
CA ASP A 92 -16.73 -2.20 -5.59
C ASP A 92 -17.87 -1.21 -5.77
N HIS A 93 -17.67 -0.26 -6.66
CA HIS A 93 -18.67 0.77 -6.96
C HIS A 93 -19.95 0.20 -7.59
N ALA A 94 -19.82 -0.90 -8.35
CA ALA A 94 -20.97 -1.50 -9.03
C ALA A 94 -21.99 -2.10 -8.05
N THR A 95 -21.48 -2.64 -6.94
CA THR A 95 -22.31 -3.26 -5.89
C THR A 95 -22.41 -2.40 -4.63
N SER A 96 -21.77 -1.24 -4.60
CA SER A 96 -21.69 -0.37 -3.41
C SER A 96 -21.17 -1.14 -2.18
N THR A 97 -20.11 -1.93 -2.35
CA THR A 97 -19.58 -2.80 -1.30
C THR A 97 -18.12 -2.45 -1.00
N LEU A 98 -17.82 -2.25 0.28
CA LEU A 98 -16.47 -2.10 0.80
C LEU A 98 -16.01 -3.46 1.36
N TYR A 99 -14.81 -3.89 0.96
CA TYR A 99 -14.16 -5.09 1.49
C TYR A 99 -12.97 -4.70 2.37
N ALA A 100 -12.90 -5.29 3.57
CA ALA A 100 -11.82 -5.06 4.53
C ALA A 100 -11.42 -6.37 5.21
N VAL A 101 -10.16 -6.44 5.66
CA VAL A 101 -9.67 -7.56 6.48
C VAL A 101 -9.40 -7.06 7.89
N THR A 102 -9.99 -7.73 8.89
CA THR A 102 -9.78 -7.48 10.32
C THR A 102 -8.84 -8.52 10.91
N GLY A 103 -8.13 -8.15 12.00
CA GLY A 103 -7.34 -9.06 12.82
C GLY A 103 -7.80 -9.01 14.26
N THR A 104 -8.41 -10.08 14.78
CA THR A 104 -9.01 -10.14 16.11
C THR A 104 -8.49 -11.32 16.93
N LEU A 105 -8.59 -11.24 18.28
CA LEU A 105 -8.37 -12.37 19.17
C LEU A 105 -9.68 -13.10 19.43
N GLU A 106 -9.72 -14.38 19.09
CA GLU A 106 -10.87 -15.25 19.32
C GLU A 106 -10.44 -16.43 20.17
N LYS A 107 -10.87 -16.46 21.44
CA LYS A 107 -10.43 -17.50 22.41
C LYS A 107 -8.91 -17.63 22.44
N ASP A 108 -8.23 -16.51 22.61
CA ASP A 108 -6.76 -16.37 22.65
C ASP A 108 -6.02 -16.74 21.37
N ALA A 109 -6.71 -16.94 20.25
CA ALA A 109 -6.12 -17.15 18.94
C ALA A 109 -6.28 -15.93 18.04
N LEU A 110 -5.22 -15.54 17.33
CA LEU A 110 -5.32 -14.54 16.28
C LEU A 110 -6.10 -15.11 15.09
N VAL A 111 -7.13 -14.40 14.66
CA VAL A 111 -7.97 -14.76 13.52
C VAL A 111 -8.10 -13.56 12.59
N TYR A 112 -7.85 -13.78 11.31
CA TYR A 112 -8.17 -12.80 10.27
C TYR A 112 -9.52 -13.11 9.63
N ARG A 113 -10.32 -12.04 9.36
CA ARG A 113 -11.61 -12.16 8.68
C ARG A 113 -11.75 -11.20 7.52
N LEU A 114 -12.31 -11.69 6.43
CA LEU A 114 -12.71 -10.84 5.29
C LEU A 114 -14.16 -10.39 5.49
N HIS A 115 -14.38 -9.09 5.46
CA HIS A 115 -15.68 -8.44 5.57
C HIS A 115 -16.11 -7.80 4.26
N ALA A 116 -17.41 -7.81 4.01
CA ALA A 116 -18.08 -7.05 2.94
C ALA A 116 -19.16 -6.18 3.58
N VAL A 117 -19.11 -4.87 3.37
CA VAL A 117 -19.94 -3.86 4.02
C VAL A 117 -20.61 -2.98 2.98
N ASP A 118 -21.91 -2.73 3.14
CA ASP A 118 -22.64 -1.76 2.31
C ASP A 118 -22.16 -0.34 2.61
N ILE A 119 -21.64 0.36 1.60
CA ILE A 119 -21.08 1.70 1.81
C ILE A 119 -22.13 2.77 2.12
N THR A 120 -23.40 2.53 1.85
CA THR A 120 -24.48 3.50 2.12
C THR A 120 -25.00 3.44 3.55
N THR A 121 -24.87 2.27 4.21
CA THR A 121 -25.48 2.01 5.53
C THR A 121 -24.50 1.52 6.58
N GLY A 122 -23.30 1.09 6.20
CA GLY A 122 -22.35 0.41 7.08
C GLY A 122 -22.81 -1.00 7.51
N VAL A 123 -23.89 -1.56 6.94
CA VAL A 123 -24.39 -2.88 7.30
C VAL A 123 -23.55 -3.96 6.60
N PRO A 124 -23.07 -4.97 7.35
CA PRO A 124 -22.38 -6.10 6.73
C PRO A 124 -23.29 -6.83 5.73
N ARG A 125 -22.74 -7.22 4.60
CA ARG A 125 -23.43 -8.05 3.60
C ARG A 125 -23.61 -9.48 4.13
N THR A 126 -24.55 -10.22 3.58
CA THR A 126 -24.76 -11.65 3.92
C THR A 126 -23.46 -12.42 3.69
N GLY A 127 -23.05 -13.23 4.67
CA GLY A 127 -21.82 -13.99 4.64
C GLY A 127 -20.55 -13.19 5.01
N SER A 128 -20.67 -11.90 5.36
CA SER A 128 -19.55 -11.07 5.82
C SER A 128 -18.90 -11.63 7.09
N GLY A 129 -17.58 -11.45 7.24
CA GLY A 129 -16.80 -11.94 8.38
C GLY A 129 -16.29 -13.38 8.20
N VAL A 130 -16.02 -13.77 6.95
CA VAL A 130 -15.45 -15.10 6.64
C VAL A 130 -14.05 -15.23 7.22
N VAL A 131 -13.79 -16.31 7.96
CA VAL A 131 -12.47 -16.65 8.48
C VAL A 131 -11.50 -16.90 7.34
N ILE A 132 -10.36 -16.22 7.38
CA ILE A 132 -9.29 -16.42 6.41
C ILE A 132 -8.44 -17.60 6.85
N SER A 133 -8.32 -18.58 5.97
CA SER A 133 -7.53 -19.80 6.15
C SER A 133 -7.05 -20.28 4.79
N GLY A 134 -6.21 -21.29 4.75
CA GLY A 134 -5.83 -21.88 3.48
C GLY A 134 -4.76 -22.94 3.60
N ILE A 135 -4.67 -23.76 2.57
CA ILE A 135 -3.60 -24.73 2.36
C ILE A 135 -3.09 -24.50 0.94
N TYR A 136 -1.80 -24.42 0.78
CA TYR A 136 -1.15 -24.39 -0.53
C TYR A 136 -0.03 -25.42 -0.53
N ARG A 137 -0.12 -26.42 -1.44
CA ARG A 137 0.78 -27.58 -1.45
C ARG A 137 0.83 -28.24 -0.07
N THR A 138 1.98 -28.15 0.63
CA THR A 138 2.21 -28.79 1.93
C THR A 138 2.12 -27.85 3.11
N VAL A 139 1.94 -26.54 2.87
CA VAL A 139 1.91 -25.52 3.93
C VAL A 139 0.48 -25.08 4.25
N THR A 140 0.23 -24.87 5.53
CA THR A 140 -1.06 -24.37 6.05
C THR A 140 -0.88 -22.94 6.55
N PHE A 141 -1.84 -22.08 6.23
CA PHE A 141 -1.86 -20.72 6.74
C PHE A 141 -2.06 -20.72 8.26
N ASP A 142 -1.17 -20.08 8.97
CA ASP A 142 -1.29 -19.84 10.41
C ASP A 142 -1.30 -18.32 10.66
N ALA A 143 -2.43 -17.80 11.09
CA ALA A 143 -2.64 -16.38 11.32
C ALA A 143 -1.60 -15.76 12.27
N ARG A 144 -1.09 -16.52 13.27
CA ARG A 144 -0.10 -16.05 14.23
C ARG A 144 1.20 -15.59 13.57
N HIS A 145 1.55 -16.21 12.44
CA HIS A 145 2.77 -15.92 11.69
C HIS A 145 2.59 -14.87 10.62
N GLN A 146 1.41 -14.25 10.52
CA GLN A 146 1.04 -13.38 9.42
C GLN A 146 0.70 -11.96 9.88
N VAL A 147 0.98 -11.00 9.02
CA VAL A 147 0.47 -9.62 9.10
C VAL A 147 -0.22 -9.28 7.79
N GLN A 148 -1.49 -8.88 7.87
CA GLN A 148 -2.25 -8.46 6.70
C GLN A 148 -2.03 -6.95 6.48
N ARG A 149 -1.08 -6.58 5.59
CA ARG A 149 -0.68 -5.19 5.35
C ARG A 149 -0.91 -4.73 3.91
N VAL A 150 -0.82 -5.63 2.94
CA VAL A 150 -1.04 -5.34 1.51
C VAL A 150 -2.49 -4.93 1.29
N SER A 151 -2.70 -3.77 0.67
CA SER A 151 -4.04 -3.27 0.35
C SER A 151 -4.82 -4.25 -0.53
N LEU A 152 -6.12 -4.32 -0.32
CA LEU A 152 -7.02 -5.16 -1.11
C LEU A 152 -7.16 -4.59 -2.52
N VAL A 153 -7.33 -5.48 -3.51
CA VAL A 153 -7.67 -5.12 -4.89
C VAL A 153 -8.81 -5.95 -5.42
N LEU A 154 -9.54 -5.39 -6.38
CA LEU A 154 -10.51 -6.13 -7.18
C LEU A 154 -9.84 -6.58 -8.49
N SER A 155 -10.05 -7.85 -8.83
CA SER A 155 -9.65 -8.42 -10.11
C SER A 155 -10.76 -9.31 -10.64
N GLY A 156 -11.49 -8.84 -11.65
CA GLY A 156 -12.70 -9.52 -12.13
C GLY A 156 -13.73 -9.70 -11.02
N ASP A 157 -14.07 -10.94 -10.73
CA ASP A 157 -14.98 -11.29 -9.64
C ASP A 157 -14.28 -11.61 -8.31
N SER A 158 -12.98 -11.34 -8.22
CA SER A 158 -12.18 -11.65 -7.03
C SER A 158 -11.80 -10.41 -6.24
N VAL A 159 -11.84 -10.53 -4.90
CA VAL A 159 -11.09 -9.69 -3.95
C VAL A 159 -9.77 -10.38 -3.66
N VAL A 160 -8.65 -9.70 -3.94
CA VAL A 160 -7.30 -10.26 -3.77
C VAL A 160 -6.51 -9.42 -2.77
N PHE A 161 -5.77 -10.08 -1.89
CA PHE A 161 -4.89 -9.44 -0.90
C PHE A 161 -3.74 -10.36 -0.51
N GLY A 162 -2.72 -9.80 0.14
CA GLY A 162 -1.55 -10.54 0.57
C GLY A 162 -1.26 -10.41 2.06
N PHE A 163 -0.43 -11.32 2.53
CA PHE A 163 0.12 -11.32 3.89
C PHE A 163 1.64 -11.30 3.85
N SER A 164 2.21 -10.67 4.84
CA SER A 164 3.62 -10.73 5.16
C SER A 164 3.84 -11.53 6.44
N ALA A 165 5.10 -11.86 6.73
CA ALA A 165 5.46 -12.52 7.98
C ALA A 165 5.22 -11.62 9.19
N ASN A 166 4.78 -12.20 10.31
CA ASN A 166 4.68 -11.53 11.61
C ASN A 166 5.96 -11.84 12.41
N PRO A 167 6.92 -10.92 12.47
CA PRO A 167 8.12 -11.14 13.27
C PRO A 167 7.74 -11.21 14.75
N GLY A 168 8.18 -12.23 15.44
CA GLY A 168 7.94 -12.45 16.87
C GLY A 168 7.09 -13.65 17.22
N TYR A 169 6.55 -14.36 16.23
CA TYR A 169 5.95 -15.67 16.39
C TYR A 169 6.82 -16.75 15.74
N GLU A 170 8.11 -16.74 15.99
CA GLU A 170 9.01 -17.78 15.47
C GLU A 170 8.73 -19.08 16.22
N VAL A 171 8.17 -20.06 15.52
CA VAL A 171 8.04 -21.42 16.01
C VAL A 171 9.04 -22.28 15.27
N PRO A 172 10.04 -22.88 15.95
CA PRO A 172 11.01 -23.75 15.30
C PRO A 172 10.34 -24.85 14.47
N GLY A 173 10.71 -24.95 13.19
CA GLY A 173 10.17 -25.94 12.26
C GLY A 173 8.84 -25.58 11.60
N ALA A 174 8.27 -24.42 11.86
CA ALA A 174 7.12 -23.91 11.11
C ALA A 174 7.58 -23.16 9.86
N ILE A 175 6.96 -23.45 8.72
CA ILE A 175 7.10 -22.66 7.50
C ILE A 175 6.10 -21.51 7.61
N TYR A 176 6.58 -20.28 7.80
CA TYR A 176 5.75 -19.10 7.81
C TYR A 176 6.27 -18.09 6.79
N GLY A 177 5.36 -17.40 6.10
CA GLY A 177 5.82 -16.51 5.05
C GLY A 177 4.70 -15.78 4.35
N GLY A 178 5.05 -15.19 3.21
CA GLY A 178 4.12 -14.46 2.38
C GLY A 178 3.03 -15.35 1.80
N TRP A 179 1.81 -14.82 1.80
CA TRP A 179 0.66 -15.43 1.15
C TRP A 179 -0.06 -14.44 0.26
N VAL A 180 -0.68 -14.95 -0.81
CA VAL A 180 -1.68 -14.22 -1.60
C VAL A 180 -2.96 -15.05 -1.59
N MET A 181 -4.09 -14.39 -1.36
CA MET A 181 -5.40 -15.04 -1.28
C MET A 181 -6.41 -14.33 -2.16
N ALA A 182 -7.31 -15.09 -2.76
CA ALA A 182 -8.42 -14.62 -3.58
C ALA A 182 -9.73 -15.16 -3.07
N TYR A 183 -10.74 -14.30 -3.02
CA TYR A 183 -12.10 -14.60 -2.62
C TYR A 183 -13.09 -14.07 -3.65
N ASP A 184 -14.14 -14.81 -3.94
CA ASP A 184 -15.26 -14.33 -4.76
C ASP A 184 -15.94 -13.13 -4.07
N LYS A 185 -16.06 -12.02 -4.77
CA LYS A 185 -16.55 -10.76 -4.21
C LYS A 185 -18.05 -10.80 -3.82
N SER A 186 -18.83 -11.72 -4.38
CA SER A 186 -20.27 -11.82 -4.15
C SER A 186 -20.62 -12.78 -3.02
N THR A 187 -19.90 -13.91 -2.93
CA THR A 187 -20.17 -15.00 -1.98
C THR A 187 -19.20 -15.02 -0.81
N LEU A 188 -18.04 -14.36 -0.93
CA LEU A 188 -16.89 -14.44 -0.03
C LEU A 188 -16.32 -15.85 0.10
N ALA A 189 -16.62 -16.75 -0.84
CA ALA A 189 -15.98 -18.05 -0.92
C ALA A 189 -14.53 -17.88 -1.37
N GLN A 190 -13.59 -18.58 -0.74
CA GLN A 190 -12.20 -18.60 -1.17
C GLN A 190 -12.06 -19.26 -2.53
N THR A 191 -11.46 -18.57 -3.49
CA THR A 191 -11.25 -19.03 -4.87
C THR A 191 -9.81 -19.39 -5.17
N GLY A 192 -8.85 -18.93 -4.36
CA GLY A 192 -7.44 -19.22 -4.58
C GLY A 192 -6.55 -18.89 -3.39
N THR A 193 -5.46 -19.65 -3.29
CA THR A 193 -4.36 -19.41 -2.35
C THR A 193 -3.03 -19.63 -3.06
N PHE A 194 -2.03 -18.82 -2.69
CA PHE A 194 -0.65 -18.99 -3.11
C PHE A 194 0.28 -18.64 -1.95
N ALA A 195 1.11 -19.59 -1.53
CA ALA A 195 2.19 -19.34 -0.57
C ALA A 195 3.49 -19.07 -1.34
N ILE A 196 4.19 -18.01 -0.94
CA ILE A 196 5.46 -17.61 -1.57
C ILE A 196 6.52 -18.69 -1.36
N GLU A 197 6.50 -19.34 -0.20
CA GLU A 197 7.43 -20.40 0.16
C GLU A 197 6.70 -21.64 0.67
N THR A 198 7.14 -22.81 0.23
CA THR A 198 6.51 -24.09 0.57
C THR A 198 7.47 -25.13 1.14
N ILE A 199 8.76 -24.83 1.19
CA ILE A 199 9.80 -25.65 1.82
C ILE A 199 10.79 -24.73 2.57
N GLY A 200 11.60 -25.30 3.48
CA GLY A 200 12.60 -24.54 4.23
C GLY A 200 12.06 -23.85 5.47
N ASN A 201 12.57 -22.67 5.79
CA ASN A 201 12.26 -21.94 7.02
C ASN A 201 11.19 -20.85 6.83
N GLY A 202 10.72 -20.65 5.60
CA GLY A 202 9.72 -19.61 5.28
C GLY A 202 10.33 -18.23 5.03
N GLY A 203 9.47 -17.25 4.91
CA GLY A 203 9.78 -15.87 4.54
C GLY A 203 8.97 -15.41 3.32
N GLY A 204 9.57 -14.62 2.44
CA GLY A 204 8.92 -14.15 1.23
C GLY A 204 7.72 -13.21 1.47
N GLY A 205 7.76 -12.44 2.55
CA GLY A 205 6.64 -11.58 2.96
C GLY A 205 6.16 -10.65 1.88
N VAL A 206 4.84 -10.57 1.65
CA VAL A 206 4.23 -9.61 0.72
C VAL A 206 3.89 -8.34 1.50
N TRP A 207 4.86 -7.42 1.61
CA TRP A 207 4.74 -6.18 2.38
C TRP A 207 4.19 -5.02 1.56
N GLN A 208 4.80 -4.72 0.45
CA GLN A 208 4.50 -3.67 -0.52
C GLN A 208 4.28 -2.28 0.10
N ALA A 209 4.84 -2.00 1.28
CA ALA A 209 4.60 -0.77 2.06
C ALA A 209 3.11 -0.43 2.21
N GLY A 210 2.26 -1.46 2.33
CA GLY A 210 0.81 -1.29 2.37
C GLY A 210 0.15 -0.92 1.03
N ARG A 211 0.90 -0.88 -0.07
CA ARG A 211 0.33 -0.64 -1.40
C ARG A 211 -0.37 -1.88 -1.93
N PRO A 212 -1.33 -1.71 -2.84
CA PRO A 212 -2.01 -2.83 -3.47
C PRO A 212 -1.08 -3.59 -4.44
N ALA A 213 -1.46 -4.82 -4.76
CA ALA A 213 -0.98 -5.48 -5.96
C ALA A 213 -1.36 -4.68 -7.21
N ALA A 214 -0.58 -4.74 -8.26
CA ALA A 214 -0.98 -4.19 -9.56
C ALA A 214 -1.87 -5.20 -10.30
N VAL A 215 -2.93 -4.71 -10.96
CA VAL A 215 -3.87 -5.55 -11.72
C VAL A 215 -3.90 -5.05 -13.16
N ASP A 216 -3.64 -5.94 -14.13
CA ASP A 216 -3.71 -5.57 -15.55
C ASP A 216 -5.14 -5.71 -16.13
N SER A 217 -5.32 -5.30 -17.39
CA SER A 217 -6.62 -5.32 -18.06
C SER A 217 -7.18 -6.74 -18.31
N LEU A 218 -6.37 -7.78 -18.15
CA LEU A 218 -6.78 -9.18 -18.22
C LEU A 218 -7.13 -9.77 -16.86
N GLY A 219 -6.97 -8.98 -15.78
CA GLY A 219 -7.21 -9.39 -14.41
C GLY A 219 -6.03 -10.15 -13.78
N TYR A 220 -4.87 -10.21 -14.40
CA TYR A 220 -3.69 -10.78 -13.77
C TYR A 220 -3.15 -9.85 -12.69
N VAL A 221 -2.74 -10.45 -11.58
CA VAL A 221 -2.28 -9.73 -10.39
C VAL A 221 -0.76 -9.84 -10.27
N TYR A 222 -0.09 -8.72 -10.03
CA TYR A 222 1.35 -8.65 -9.84
C TYR A 222 1.65 -8.30 -8.39
N VAL A 223 2.42 -9.16 -7.70
CA VAL A 223 2.86 -8.95 -6.33
C VAL A 223 4.38 -9.07 -6.20
N PHE A 224 4.93 -8.40 -5.20
CA PHE A 224 6.34 -8.49 -4.84
C PHE A 224 6.48 -9.24 -3.53
N SER A 225 7.38 -10.22 -3.49
CA SER A 225 7.79 -10.91 -2.27
C SER A 225 9.11 -10.33 -1.75
N GLY A 226 9.31 -10.44 -0.45
CA GLY A 226 10.53 -10.01 0.24
C GLY A 226 11.45 -11.17 0.57
N ASN A 227 12.35 -10.92 1.52
CA ASN A 227 13.38 -11.86 1.94
C ASN A 227 12.81 -13.11 2.61
N ALA A 228 13.60 -14.18 2.56
CA ALA A 228 13.35 -15.45 3.23
C ALA A 228 14.33 -15.68 4.40
N PHE A 229 14.12 -16.79 5.11
CA PHE A 229 14.98 -17.22 6.21
C PHE A 229 15.78 -18.48 5.83
N GLY A 230 16.53 -18.43 4.72
CA GLY A 230 17.35 -19.53 4.25
C GLY A 230 17.25 -19.76 2.74
N ASP A 231 16.65 -20.87 2.32
CA ASP A 231 16.60 -21.28 0.90
C ASP A 231 15.46 -20.55 0.15
N GLY A 232 15.57 -19.24 0.03
CA GLY A 232 14.48 -18.35 -0.35
C GLY A 232 14.02 -18.40 -1.80
N TYR A 233 14.79 -18.93 -2.73
CA TYR A 233 14.40 -19.05 -4.12
C TYR A 233 14.96 -20.30 -4.78
N ASP A 234 14.08 -21.10 -5.37
CA ASP A 234 14.45 -22.25 -6.20
C ASP A 234 13.71 -22.27 -7.56
N GLY A 235 12.77 -21.33 -7.76
CA GLY A 235 11.97 -21.22 -8.97
C GLY A 235 10.88 -22.29 -9.16
N VAL A 236 10.65 -23.13 -8.14
CA VAL A 236 9.67 -24.23 -8.14
C VAL A 236 8.77 -24.20 -6.90
N HIS A 237 9.40 -24.12 -5.73
CA HIS A 237 8.74 -24.19 -4.42
C HIS A 237 8.74 -22.84 -3.70
N ASN A 238 9.82 -22.08 -3.90
CA ASN A 238 10.12 -20.87 -3.18
C ASN A 238 10.38 -19.70 -4.15
N PHE A 239 9.80 -18.55 -3.84
CA PHE A 239 9.83 -17.34 -4.67
C PHE A 239 10.04 -16.08 -3.82
N SER A 240 10.98 -16.11 -2.86
CA SER A 240 11.41 -14.89 -2.20
C SER A 240 12.06 -13.91 -3.18
N GLU A 241 12.14 -12.63 -2.81
CA GLU A 241 12.73 -11.55 -3.62
C GLU A 241 12.27 -11.56 -5.09
N SER A 242 10.99 -11.84 -5.31
CA SER A 242 10.45 -12.06 -6.65
C SER A 242 9.29 -11.14 -6.98
N VAL A 243 9.11 -10.89 -8.26
CA VAL A 243 7.89 -10.31 -8.86
C VAL A 243 7.09 -11.47 -9.43
N LEU A 244 5.86 -11.65 -8.97
CA LEU A 244 5.01 -12.78 -9.36
C LEU A 244 3.81 -12.27 -10.16
N LYS A 245 3.47 -12.97 -11.25
CA LYS A 245 2.25 -12.79 -12.03
C LYS A 245 1.30 -13.94 -11.73
N LEU A 246 0.18 -13.64 -11.08
CA LEU A 246 -0.80 -14.61 -10.63
C LEU A 246 -2.14 -14.44 -11.36
N ASP A 247 -2.86 -15.55 -11.54
CA ASP A 247 -4.17 -15.60 -12.19
C ASP A 247 -5.27 -15.91 -11.16
N PRO A 248 -5.99 -14.90 -10.65
CA PRO A 248 -7.05 -15.10 -9.67
C PRO A 248 -8.25 -15.90 -10.20
N ALA A 249 -8.54 -15.80 -11.50
CA ALA A 249 -9.64 -16.54 -12.11
C ALA A 249 -9.40 -18.06 -12.13
N HIS A 250 -8.15 -18.49 -11.94
CA HIS A 250 -7.76 -19.90 -11.93
C HIS A 250 -6.98 -20.26 -10.65
N GLY A 251 -7.49 -19.85 -9.49
CA GLY A 251 -6.96 -20.26 -8.18
C GLY A 251 -5.63 -19.63 -7.79
N LEU A 252 -5.31 -18.43 -8.28
CA LEU A 252 -4.02 -17.77 -8.12
C LEU A 252 -2.86 -18.57 -8.75
N ARG A 253 -3.13 -19.21 -9.88
CA ARG A 253 -2.09 -19.93 -10.61
C ARG A 253 -0.94 -19.00 -10.99
N LEU A 254 0.30 -19.38 -10.65
CA LEU A 254 1.51 -18.68 -11.06
C LEU A 254 1.68 -18.81 -12.59
N LEU A 255 1.67 -17.67 -13.28
CA LEU A 255 1.84 -17.63 -14.74
C LEU A 255 3.29 -17.33 -15.12
N ASP A 256 3.90 -16.39 -14.39
CA ASP A 256 5.25 -15.91 -14.68
C ASP A 256 5.87 -15.25 -13.45
N TRP A 257 7.20 -15.07 -13.46
CA TRP A 257 7.90 -14.36 -12.39
C TRP A 257 9.20 -13.72 -12.91
N PHE A 258 9.74 -12.83 -12.09
CA PHE A 258 11.09 -12.31 -12.20
C PHE A 258 11.74 -12.38 -10.80
N THR A 259 12.96 -12.88 -10.74
CA THR A 259 13.77 -12.90 -9.52
C THR A 259 15.15 -12.32 -9.84
N PRO A 260 15.61 -11.29 -9.12
CA PRO A 260 16.94 -10.72 -9.33
C PRO A 260 18.06 -11.75 -9.24
N SER A 261 19.13 -11.55 -10.02
CA SER A 261 20.30 -12.45 -10.00
C SER A 261 21.01 -12.50 -8.66
N ASP A 262 20.90 -11.44 -7.88
CA ASP A 262 21.51 -11.27 -6.56
C ASP A 262 20.54 -11.53 -5.39
N TRP A 263 19.41 -12.21 -5.64
CA TRP A 263 18.36 -12.49 -4.66
C TRP A 263 18.90 -13.03 -3.32
N SER A 264 19.89 -13.93 -3.34
CA SER A 264 20.47 -14.50 -2.10
C SER A 264 21.26 -13.47 -1.28
N THR A 265 21.75 -12.41 -1.92
CA THR A 265 22.36 -11.27 -1.21
C THR A 265 21.29 -10.37 -0.61
N LEU A 266 20.19 -10.17 -1.32
CA LEU A 266 19.02 -9.43 -0.83
C LEU A 266 18.43 -10.13 0.40
N ASP A 267 18.19 -11.44 0.33
CA ASP A 267 17.71 -12.27 1.45
C ASP A 267 18.58 -12.09 2.72
N ARG A 268 19.89 -12.30 2.58
CA ARG A 268 20.81 -12.19 3.72
C ARG A 268 20.94 -10.78 4.29
N GLY A 269 20.68 -9.77 3.48
CA GLY A 269 20.82 -8.36 3.83
C GLY A 269 19.54 -7.71 4.33
N ASP A 270 18.43 -8.44 4.45
CA ASP A 270 17.09 -7.86 4.70
C ASP A 270 16.76 -6.73 3.70
N MET A 271 17.06 -6.97 2.42
CA MET A 271 16.93 -5.97 1.35
C MET A 271 15.61 -6.11 0.55
N ASP A 272 14.55 -6.52 1.22
CA ASP A 272 13.22 -6.81 0.66
C ASP A 272 12.91 -6.08 -0.66
N LEU A 273 12.70 -6.84 -1.73
CA LEU A 273 12.10 -6.32 -2.96
C LEU A 273 10.68 -5.81 -2.70
N SER A 274 9.96 -6.46 -1.79
CA SER A 274 8.59 -6.10 -1.41
C SER A 274 8.49 -4.88 -0.48
N SER A 275 9.56 -4.19 -0.15
CA SER A 275 9.49 -2.94 0.63
C SER A 275 8.80 -1.80 -0.13
N SER A 276 8.60 -1.96 -1.43
CA SER A 276 7.80 -1.07 -2.30
C SER A 276 6.79 -1.89 -3.09
N GLY A 277 5.72 -1.25 -3.59
CA GLY A 277 4.69 -1.92 -4.38
C GLY A 277 4.92 -1.80 -5.89
N PRO A 278 4.36 -2.74 -6.68
CA PRO A 278 4.41 -2.69 -8.13
C PRO A 278 3.50 -1.59 -8.69
N MET A 279 3.84 -1.07 -9.88
CA MET A 279 3.02 -0.15 -10.65
C MET A 279 3.06 -0.53 -12.13
N LEU A 280 1.89 -0.70 -12.75
CA LEU A 280 1.78 -0.77 -14.20
C LEU A 280 1.90 0.64 -14.79
N VAL A 281 2.70 0.78 -15.85
CA VAL A 281 2.85 2.05 -16.56
C VAL A 281 1.69 2.20 -17.55
N PRO A 282 0.79 3.19 -17.34
CA PRO A 282 -0.40 3.35 -18.17
C PRO A 282 -0.08 3.43 -19.66
N GLY A 283 -0.90 2.77 -20.50
CA GLY A 283 -0.74 2.75 -21.95
C GLY A 283 0.44 1.92 -22.47
N THR A 284 1.07 1.11 -21.60
CA THR A 284 2.20 0.24 -21.96
C THR A 284 2.03 -1.17 -21.39
N SER A 285 2.94 -2.07 -21.77
CA SER A 285 3.05 -3.41 -21.15
C SER A 285 4.18 -3.45 -20.11
N LEU A 286 4.46 -2.33 -19.43
CA LEU A 286 5.55 -2.24 -18.47
C LEU A 286 5.03 -2.25 -17.02
N LEU A 287 5.74 -3.01 -16.19
CA LEU A 287 5.59 -3.04 -14.74
C LEU A 287 6.86 -2.43 -14.12
N VAL A 288 6.71 -1.57 -13.13
CA VAL A 288 7.83 -0.89 -12.45
C VAL A 288 7.73 -1.10 -10.95
N GLY A 289 8.85 -1.33 -10.30
CA GLY A 289 8.97 -1.38 -8.85
C GLY A 289 10.36 -1.78 -8.42
N GLY A 290 10.61 -1.76 -7.13
CA GLY A 290 11.90 -2.07 -6.55
C GLY A 290 11.83 -2.11 -5.02
N GLY A 291 12.97 -2.28 -4.36
CA GLY A 291 13.02 -2.53 -2.93
C GLY A 291 14.12 -1.78 -2.18
N LYS A 292 14.43 -2.25 -0.96
CA LYS A 292 15.44 -1.66 -0.05
C LYS A 292 16.83 -1.53 -0.69
N ALA A 293 17.17 -2.40 -1.64
CA ALA A 293 18.46 -2.34 -2.36
C ALA A 293 18.66 -1.07 -3.21
N GLY A 294 17.64 -0.24 -3.35
CA GLY A 294 17.75 1.02 -4.11
C GLY A 294 17.86 0.81 -5.61
N LEU A 295 17.24 -0.24 -6.11
CA LEU A 295 17.18 -0.63 -7.51
C LEU A 295 15.73 -0.62 -7.97
N LEU A 296 15.45 0.06 -9.08
CA LEU A 296 14.15 0.05 -9.74
C LEU A 296 14.24 -0.84 -10.97
N TYR A 297 13.40 -1.86 -11.02
CA TYR A 297 13.22 -2.75 -12.16
C TYR A 297 12.09 -2.26 -13.05
N VAL A 298 12.28 -2.35 -14.36
CA VAL A 298 11.24 -2.20 -15.39
C VAL A 298 11.13 -3.54 -16.08
N LEU A 299 9.97 -4.15 -15.96
CA LEU A 299 9.70 -5.49 -16.49
C LEU A 299 8.61 -5.44 -17.56
N HIS A 300 8.60 -6.41 -18.48
CA HIS A 300 7.54 -6.55 -19.46
C HIS A 300 6.48 -7.52 -18.97
N THR A 301 5.20 -7.13 -18.91
CA THR A 301 4.11 -7.94 -18.35
C THR A 301 3.79 -9.22 -19.15
N ALA A 302 4.20 -9.29 -20.41
CA ALA A 302 4.05 -10.50 -21.23
C ALA A 302 5.14 -11.55 -20.96
N ALA A 303 6.32 -11.10 -20.46
CA ALA A 303 7.44 -11.98 -20.10
C ALA A 303 8.26 -11.26 -19.02
N LEU A 304 8.07 -11.63 -17.75
CA LEU A 304 8.74 -10.99 -16.62
C LEU A 304 10.24 -11.25 -16.60
N GLY A 305 10.69 -12.37 -17.17
CA GLY A 305 12.12 -12.61 -17.41
C GLY A 305 12.75 -13.70 -16.57
N LYS A 306 12.05 -14.30 -15.63
CA LYS A 306 12.54 -15.38 -14.73
C LYS A 306 13.76 -14.94 -13.91
N ASN A 307 14.62 -15.87 -13.56
CA ASN A 307 15.93 -15.61 -12.97
C ASN A 307 17.01 -15.88 -14.00
N THR A 308 17.79 -14.86 -14.31
CA THR A 308 18.98 -14.96 -15.19
C THR A 308 20.19 -14.38 -14.46
N SER A 309 21.39 -14.85 -14.75
CA SER A 309 22.61 -14.48 -14.03
C SER A 309 22.98 -12.99 -14.11
N ASP A 310 22.39 -12.24 -15.03
CA ASP A 310 22.67 -10.82 -15.33
C ASP A 310 21.43 -9.92 -15.29
N ASP A 311 20.25 -10.48 -14.94
CA ASP A 311 18.92 -9.85 -15.02
C ASP A 311 18.55 -9.38 -16.42
N SER A 312 19.04 -10.07 -17.46
CA SER A 312 18.73 -9.70 -18.87
C SER A 312 17.27 -9.82 -19.25
N GLY A 313 16.46 -10.49 -18.39
CA GLY A 313 15.00 -10.52 -18.50
C GLY A 313 14.32 -9.19 -18.19
N ALA A 314 14.98 -8.29 -17.46
CA ALA A 314 14.45 -6.96 -17.19
C ALA A 314 14.66 -6.02 -18.38
N VAL A 315 13.63 -5.25 -18.76
CA VAL A 315 13.71 -4.21 -19.81
C VAL A 315 14.72 -3.13 -19.43
N GLN A 316 14.77 -2.78 -18.13
CA GLN A 316 15.67 -1.78 -17.60
C GLN A 316 15.88 -1.95 -16.11
N LYS A 317 17.10 -1.59 -15.65
CA LYS A 317 17.45 -1.44 -14.23
C LYS A 317 17.98 -0.03 -13.99
N ILE A 318 17.40 0.69 -13.01
CA ILE A 318 17.86 2.02 -12.58
C ILE A 318 18.44 1.86 -11.18
N ARG A 319 19.74 2.14 -11.03
CA ARG A 319 20.55 1.82 -9.85
C ARG A 319 20.83 3.05 -8.99
N ASN A 320 21.38 2.81 -7.79
CA ASN A 320 21.90 3.83 -6.88
C ASN A 320 20.86 4.86 -6.41
N LEU A 321 19.63 4.40 -6.23
CA LEU A 321 18.53 5.29 -5.84
C LEU A 321 18.44 5.50 -4.32
N GLY A 322 19.04 4.62 -3.52
CA GLY A 322 18.73 4.45 -2.11
C GLY A 322 17.43 3.67 -1.89
N PRO A 323 17.13 3.23 -0.66
CA PRO A 323 15.98 2.39 -0.38
C PRO A 323 14.67 2.95 -0.92
N LEU A 324 13.85 2.09 -1.54
CA LEU A 324 12.50 2.38 -1.97
C LEU A 324 11.55 1.77 -0.94
N LEU A 325 10.84 2.63 -0.20
CA LEU A 325 9.97 2.23 0.92
C LEU A 325 8.51 2.65 0.72
N GLY A 326 8.18 3.13 -0.45
CA GLY A 326 6.83 3.43 -0.92
C GLY A 326 6.70 2.94 -2.35
N GLY A 327 5.63 3.18 -3.04
CA GLY A 327 5.52 2.84 -4.45
C GLY A 327 5.82 4.05 -5.35
N PRO A 328 6.22 3.82 -6.60
CA PRO A 328 6.30 4.88 -7.58
C PRO A 328 4.89 5.41 -7.91
N VAL A 329 4.83 6.66 -8.39
CA VAL A 329 3.65 7.25 -9.01
C VAL A 329 4.01 7.75 -10.40
N TYR A 330 3.02 7.80 -11.29
CA TYR A 330 3.25 8.12 -12.69
C TYR A 330 2.27 9.19 -13.16
N TRP A 331 2.77 10.17 -13.88
CA TRP A 331 1.98 11.18 -14.55
C TRP A 331 2.02 10.97 -16.05
N GLN A 332 0.90 10.54 -16.60
CA GLN A 332 0.72 10.43 -18.04
C GLN A 332 0.56 11.81 -18.64
N ARG A 333 1.48 12.21 -19.53
CA ARG A 333 1.42 13.45 -20.28
C ARG A 333 1.82 13.21 -21.73
N SER A 334 1.25 13.98 -22.65
CA SER A 334 1.70 14.02 -24.05
C SER A 334 3.07 14.70 -24.17
N ALA A 335 3.76 14.47 -25.28
CA ALA A 335 5.03 15.14 -25.57
C ALA A 335 4.88 16.66 -25.62
N ALA A 336 3.72 17.18 -26.06
CA ALA A 336 3.42 18.61 -26.10
C ALA A 336 3.36 19.21 -24.67
N ASN A 337 3.02 18.42 -23.66
CA ASN A 337 2.96 18.79 -22.25
C ASN A 337 4.22 18.34 -21.48
N GLY A 338 5.34 18.15 -22.15
CA GLY A 338 6.64 17.81 -21.54
C GLY A 338 6.89 16.31 -21.34
N GLY A 339 6.00 15.43 -21.82
CA GLY A 339 6.12 13.98 -21.73
C GLY A 339 5.85 13.39 -20.36
N PRO A 340 5.70 12.05 -20.27
CA PRO A 340 5.35 11.38 -19.04
C PRO A 340 6.51 11.38 -18.03
N LEU A 341 6.18 11.37 -16.74
CA LEU A 341 7.13 11.35 -15.62
C LEU A 341 6.77 10.24 -14.62
N LEU A 342 7.77 9.48 -14.23
CA LEU A 342 7.73 8.59 -13.08
C LEU A 342 8.36 9.30 -11.88
N TYR A 343 7.72 9.19 -10.72
CA TYR A 343 8.25 9.73 -9.47
C TYR A 343 8.45 8.61 -8.45
N SER A 344 9.51 8.71 -7.69
CA SER A 344 9.79 7.81 -6.58
C SER A 344 10.49 8.59 -5.46
N TRP A 345 10.01 8.45 -4.24
CA TRP A 345 10.81 8.83 -3.09
C TRP A 345 11.71 7.64 -2.75
N SER A 346 13.00 7.82 -2.90
CA SER A 346 13.98 6.77 -2.66
C SER A 346 15.23 7.35 -1.99
N GLY A 347 15.71 6.67 -0.95
CA GLY A 347 16.65 7.27 -0.03
C GLY A 347 16.06 8.58 0.54
N ALA A 348 16.86 9.61 0.66
CA ALA A 348 16.48 10.87 1.32
C ALA A 348 15.70 11.86 0.45
N ARG A 349 15.36 11.55 -0.81
CA ARG A 349 14.80 12.55 -1.74
C ARG A 349 13.78 11.98 -2.71
N LEU A 350 12.84 12.85 -3.10
CA LEU A 350 12.01 12.66 -4.29
C LEU A 350 12.86 12.69 -5.56
N LYS A 351 12.56 11.83 -6.51
CA LYS A 351 13.22 11.73 -7.82
C LYS A 351 12.17 11.68 -8.92
N ALA A 352 12.42 12.39 -10.03
CA ALA A 352 11.56 12.37 -11.22
C ALA A 352 12.34 11.83 -12.42
N PHE A 353 11.75 10.88 -13.14
CA PHE A 353 12.34 10.18 -14.28
C PHE A 353 11.49 10.40 -15.53
N PRO A 354 11.97 11.16 -16.53
CA PRO A 354 11.31 11.21 -17.83
C PRO A 354 11.21 9.84 -18.50
N PHE A 355 10.08 9.59 -19.17
CA PHE A 355 9.81 8.38 -19.93
C PHE A 355 9.71 8.71 -21.41
N ASN A 356 10.43 7.98 -22.28
CA ASN A 356 10.45 8.21 -23.72
C ASN A 356 9.51 7.32 -24.52
N GLY A 357 8.60 6.59 -23.84
CA GLY A 357 7.71 5.61 -24.46
C GLY A 357 8.22 4.16 -24.37
N SER A 358 9.49 3.93 -24.08
CA SER A 358 10.08 2.60 -23.93
C SER A 358 10.96 2.42 -22.70
N LYS A 359 11.67 3.47 -22.29
CA LYS A 359 12.59 3.48 -21.16
C LYS A 359 12.49 4.78 -20.36
N PHE A 360 12.79 4.68 -19.09
CA PHE A 360 12.96 5.84 -18.20
C PHE A 360 14.39 6.37 -18.29
N ALA A 361 14.56 7.67 -18.07
CA ALA A 361 15.89 8.24 -17.88
C ALA A 361 16.59 7.57 -16.68
N THR A 362 17.88 7.28 -16.81
CA THR A 362 18.66 6.67 -15.72
C THR A 362 19.16 7.68 -14.70
N THR A 363 19.22 8.95 -15.10
CA THR A 363 19.57 10.08 -14.22
C THR A 363 18.31 10.89 -13.93
N PRO A 364 17.82 10.89 -12.69
CA PRO A 364 16.63 11.63 -12.32
C PRO A 364 16.89 13.11 -12.08
N THR A 365 15.82 13.91 -12.12
CA THR A 365 15.79 15.20 -11.45
C THR A 365 15.50 14.99 -9.97
N TYR A 366 16.23 15.69 -9.10
CA TYR A 366 16.12 15.55 -7.66
C TYR A 366 15.26 16.63 -7.04
N GLY A 367 14.41 16.24 -6.08
CA GLY A 367 13.66 17.15 -5.22
C GLY A 367 14.56 17.95 -4.29
N SER A 368 14.13 19.16 -3.92
CA SER A 368 14.81 20.01 -2.94
C SER A 368 14.62 19.52 -1.49
N VAL A 369 13.47 18.91 -1.20
CA VAL A 369 13.14 18.41 0.14
C VAL A 369 14.02 17.20 0.47
N VAL A 370 14.74 17.27 1.59
CA VAL A 370 15.61 16.19 2.08
C VAL A 370 15.05 15.65 3.39
N VAL A 371 14.78 14.35 3.43
CA VAL A 371 14.33 13.64 4.63
C VAL A 371 15.13 12.36 4.75
N SER A 372 16.02 12.31 5.75
CA SER A 372 16.91 11.17 5.99
C SER A 372 16.32 10.10 6.90
N TYR A 373 15.21 10.43 7.56
CA TYR A 373 14.53 9.51 8.49
C TYR A 373 13.67 8.48 7.76
N TYR A 374 13.64 7.27 8.29
CA TYR A 374 12.78 6.20 7.78
C TYR A 374 11.29 6.50 8.02
N PRO A 375 10.39 6.25 7.08
CA PRO A 375 10.58 5.63 5.76
C PRO A 375 10.88 6.63 4.63
N GLY A 376 11.17 7.89 4.90
CA GLY A 376 11.23 8.95 3.90
C GLY A 376 9.85 9.48 3.54
N GLY A 377 9.65 9.89 2.30
CA GLY A 377 8.37 10.44 1.82
C GLY A 377 7.46 9.39 1.18
N ILE A 378 6.20 9.38 1.55
CA ILE A 378 5.17 8.57 0.91
C ILE A 378 4.30 9.50 0.07
N ILE A 379 4.23 9.22 -1.25
CA ILE A 379 3.80 10.20 -2.25
C ILE A 379 2.49 9.81 -2.94
N THR A 380 1.74 10.86 -3.31
CA THR A 380 0.59 10.80 -4.22
C THR A 380 0.66 11.96 -5.21
N LEU A 381 0.17 11.78 -6.41
CA LEU A 381 0.08 12.80 -7.45
C LEU A 381 -1.37 13.26 -7.62
N SER A 382 -1.58 14.56 -7.74
CA SER A 382 -2.80 15.13 -8.28
C SER A 382 -2.49 16.04 -9.48
N ALA A 383 -3.34 15.99 -10.51
CA ALA A 383 -3.23 16.85 -11.68
C ALA A 383 -4.59 16.98 -12.38
N ASN A 384 -4.77 18.03 -13.17
CA ASN A 384 -5.91 18.15 -14.08
C ASN A 384 -5.56 17.45 -15.41
N GLY A 385 -5.71 16.11 -15.43
CA GLY A 385 -5.28 15.28 -16.55
C GLY A 385 -3.79 15.48 -16.84
N GLU A 386 -3.45 15.82 -18.09
CA GLU A 386 -2.08 16.09 -18.52
C GLU A 386 -1.73 17.60 -18.60
N THR A 387 -2.62 18.48 -18.11
CA THR A 387 -2.50 19.92 -18.25
C THR A 387 -1.25 20.45 -17.55
N HIS A 388 -0.42 21.19 -18.29
CA HIS A 388 0.79 21.85 -17.80
C HIS A 388 0.50 22.78 -16.59
N GLY A 389 1.40 22.76 -15.60
CA GLY A 389 1.31 23.61 -14.41
C GLY A 389 0.28 23.17 -13.36
N THR A 390 -0.40 22.02 -13.54
CA THR A 390 -1.43 21.54 -12.61
C THR A 390 -1.01 20.37 -11.73
N GLY A 391 0.14 19.75 -12.03
CA GLY A 391 0.63 18.60 -11.28
C GLY A 391 1.20 18.99 -9.93
N VAL A 392 0.69 18.36 -8.86
CA VAL A 392 1.20 18.50 -7.49
C VAL A 392 1.48 17.12 -6.92
N LEU A 393 2.70 16.92 -6.46
CA LEU A 393 3.09 15.77 -5.65
C LEU A 393 2.88 16.11 -4.18
N TRP A 394 2.09 15.31 -3.51
CA TRP A 394 1.84 15.39 -2.08
C TRP A 394 2.65 14.33 -1.38
N ALA A 395 3.37 14.69 -0.33
CA ALA A 395 4.20 13.77 0.42
C ALA A 395 3.97 13.91 1.92
N THR A 396 3.67 12.81 2.60
CA THR A 396 3.81 12.71 4.06
C THR A 396 5.21 12.26 4.40
N VAL A 397 5.87 12.95 5.32
CA VAL A 397 7.25 12.66 5.73
C VAL A 397 7.40 12.70 7.26
N PRO A 398 8.31 11.93 7.87
CA PRO A 398 8.71 12.15 9.26
C PRO A 398 9.49 13.47 9.40
N THR A 399 9.33 14.16 10.52
CA THR A 399 10.03 15.43 10.79
C THR A 399 11.21 15.28 11.74
N CYS A 400 11.28 14.19 12.46
CA CYS A 400 12.44 13.71 13.23
C CYS A 400 12.41 12.18 13.25
N CYS A 401 13.48 11.56 13.62
CA CYS A 401 13.61 10.14 14.03
C CYS A 401 13.07 9.13 13.00
N ASP A 402 13.56 7.93 13.06
CA ASP A 402 13.04 6.81 12.28
C ASP A 402 11.72 6.30 12.85
N ALA A 403 10.73 6.16 11.98
CA ALA A 403 9.38 5.78 12.40
C ALA A 403 9.27 4.31 12.87
N ASP A 404 10.32 3.50 12.68
CA ASP A 404 10.41 2.14 13.24
C ASP A 404 10.91 2.14 14.68
N ASP A 405 11.90 3.01 14.99
CA ASP A 405 12.61 2.98 16.27
C ASP A 405 11.84 3.70 17.38
N ASN A 406 11.17 4.78 17.03
CA ASN A 406 10.53 5.67 18.01
C ASN A 406 9.11 6.09 17.59
N PRO A 407 8.15 5.18 17.46
CA PRO A 407 6.77 5.61 17.31
C PRO A 407 6.20 6.14 18.64
N PRO A 408 5.35 7.16 18.62
CA PRO A 408 4.87 7.92 17.47
C PRO A 408 5.83 9.03 17.02
N VAL A 409 6.00 9.18 15.72
CA VAL A 409 6.89 10.19 15.10
C VAL A 409 6.07 11.31 14.48
N PRO A 410 6.37 12.58 14.78
CA PRO A 410 5.69 13.71 14.16
C PRO A 410 5.89 13.73 12.63
N GLY A 411 4.83 14.11 11.91
CA GLY A 411 4.87 14.18 10.47
C GLY A 411 4.63 15.58 9.90
N ALA A 412 4.98 15.77 8.63
CA ALA A 412 4.63 16.94 7.85
C ALA A 412 4.10 16.55 6.46
N LEU A 413 3.17 17.37 5.95
CA LEU A 413 2.67 17.27 4.59
C LEU A 413 3.38 18.30 3.73
N TYR A 414 3.87 17.87 2.56
CA TYR A 414 4.48 18.71 1.54
C TYR A 414 3.67 18.69 0.25
N ALA A 415 3.59 19.84 -0.40
CA ALA A 415 3.13 20.00 -1.77
C ALA A 415 4.33 20.42 -2.65
N ILE A 416 4.64 19.64 -3.68
CA ILE A 416 5.82 19.80 -4.53
C ILE A 416 5.34 19.89 -5.98
N ASP A 417 5.92 20.77 -6.76
CA ASP A 417 5.65 20.91 -8.18
C ASP A 417 6.05 19.61 -8.92
N ALA A 418 5.09 18.97 -9.58
CA ALA A 418 5.35 17.73 -10.28
C ALA A 418 6.19 17.91 -11.56
N GLU A 419 6.23 19.10 -12.15
CA GLU A 419 7.07 19.40 -13.32
C GLU A 419 8.48 19.82 -12.94
N ASN A 420 8.61 20.40 -11.75
CA ASN A 420 9.89 20.79 -11.19
C ASN A 420 9.99 20.37 -9.73
N VAL A 421 10.37 19.12 -9.50
CA VAL A 421 10.43 18.54 -8.14
C VAL A 421 11.40 19.27 -7.19
N ALA A 422 12.27 20.16 -7.71
CA ALA A 422 13.09 21.05 -6.90
C ALA A 422 12.30 22.24 -6.34
N ARG A 423 11.05 22.47 -6.80
CA ARG A 423 10.18 23.56 -6.34
C ARG A 423 9.16 23.05 -5.34
N GLU A 424 9.36 23.35 -4.08
CA GLU A 424 8.35 23.21 -3.06
C GLU A 424 7.29 24.30 -3.23
N LEU A 425 6.02 23.93 -3.19
CA LEU A 425 4.89 24.85 -3.31
C LEU A 425 4.35 25.26 -1.93
N TRP A 426 4.31 24.31 -0.99
CA TRP A 426 3.80 24.51 0.35
C TRP A 426 4.21 23.33 1.26
N ASN A 427 4.26 23.56 2.57
CA ASN A 427 4.33 22.50 3.57
C ASN A 427 3.60 22.89 4.86
N SER A 428 3.17 21.90 5.65
CA SER A 428 2.42 22.10 6.90
C SER A 428 3.26 22.70 8.04
N LYS A 429 4.56 22.89 7.88
CA LYS A 429 5.45 23.51 8.88
C LYS A 429 5.48 25.04 8.75
N LEU A 430 4.99 25.61 7.64
CA LEU A 430 4.94 27.07 7.43
C LEU A 430 4.05 27.77 8.45
N ASP A 431 2.99 27.08 8.92
CA ASP A 431 2.17 27.47 10.03
C ASP A 431 1.83 26.22 10.86
N ALA A 432 2.80 25.74 11.62
CA ALA A 432 2.66 24.50 12.38
C ALA A 432 1.55 24.52 13.43
N THR A 433 1.19 25.71 13.92
CA THR A 433 0.09 25.89 14.89
C THR A 433 -1.26 25.53 14.27
N ARG A 434 -1.47 25.96 13.03
CA ARG A 434 -2.69 25.67 12.26
C ARG A 434 -2.63 24.31 11.58
N ASP A 435 -1.51 24.01 10.90
CA ASP A 435 -1.42 22.99 9.85
C ASP A 435 -0.82 21.66 10.29
N SER A 436 -0.45 21.48 11.59
CA SER A 436 0.05 20.21 12.07
C SER A 436 -1.03 19.13 12.04
N PHE A 437 -0.72 17.99 11.40
CA PHE A 437 -1.60 16.81 11.46
C PHE A 437 -1.30 15.87 12.64
N GLY A 438 -0.20 16.11 13.36
CA GLY A 438 0.25 15.25 14.47
C GLY A 438 1.25 14.19 13.99
N ASN A 439 1.07 12.95 14.45
CA ASN A 439 2.02 11.86 14.19
C ASN A 439 1.78 11.18 12.84
N LEU A 440 2.88 10.80 12.20
CA LEU A 440 2.90 10.14 10.90
C LEU A 440 2.30 8.72 10.98
N ALA A 441 1.35 8.42 10.10
CA ALA A 441 0.99 7.06 9.77
C ALA A 441 2.00 6.54 8.73
N LYS A 442 2.89 5.65 9.17
CA LYS A 442 3.98 5.12 8.34
C LYS A 442 3.44 4.39 7.10
N PHE A 443 4.00 4.69 5.92
CA PHE A 443 3.63 4.12 4.62
C PHE A 443 2.24 4.47 4.08
N VAL A 444 1.49 5.37 4.72
CA VAL A 444 0.17 5.77 4.22
C VAL A 444 0.31 7.00 3.34
N PRO A 445 0.03 6.92 2.03
CA PRO A 445 0.05 8.08 1.16
C PRO A 445 -1.15 9.00 1.43
N PRO A 446 -1.01 10.32 1.22
CA PRO A 446 -2.15 11.21 1.25
C PRO A 446 -3.17 10.82 0.16
N LEU A 447 -4.46 10.94 0.46
CA LEU A 447 -5.50 10.87 -0.55
C LEU A 447 -5.82 12.28 -1.06
N VAL A 448 -5.93 12.45 -2.37
CA VAL A 448 -6.38 13.72 -2.97
C VAL A 448 -7.67 13.49 -3.74
N ALA A 449 -8.71 14.18 -3.35
CA ALA A 449 -10.01 14.10 -4.00
C ALA A 449 -10.80 15.39 -3.78
N ASN A 450 -11.59 15.82 -4.78
CA ASN A 450 -12.53 16.95 -4.71
C ASN A 450 -11.91 18.23 -4.11
N GLY A 451 -10.68 18.58 -4.53
CA GLY A 451 -9.97 19.78 -4.05
C GLY A 451 -9.49 19.72 -2.60
N ARG A 452 -9.48 18.55 -1.98
CA ARG A 452 -9.01 18.28 -0.62
C ARG A 452 -7.85 17.29 -0.62
N VAL A 453 -7.02 17.39 0.43
CA VAL A 453 -5.98 16.41 0.75
C VAL A 453 -6.28 15.81 2.11
N TYR A 454 -6.47 14.50 2.16
CA TYR A 454 -6.79 13.76 3.36
C TYR A 454 -5.56 13.00 3.82
N VAL A 455 -5.13 13.24 5.06
CA VAL A 455 -3.95 12.62 5.66
C VAL A 455 -4.39 11.74 6.82
N ALA A 456 -4.25 10.44 6.67
CA ALA A 456 -4.35 9.48 7.77
C ALA A 456 -3.22 9.70 8.77
N THR A 457 -3.50 9.58 10.07
CA THR A 457 -2.50 9.88 11.09
C THR A 457 -2.38 8.79 12.15
N TRP A 458 -1.24 8.76 12.81
CA TRP A 458 -1.01 8.02 14.05
C TRP A 458 -1.42 8.84 15.29
N SER A 459 -2.43 9.69 15.11
CA SER A 459 -2.98 10.57 16.15
C SER A 459 -4.50 10.44 16.24
N LYS A 460 -5.04 9.28 15.88
CA LYS A 460 -6.47 8.94 15.93
C LYS A 460 -7.37 9.95 15.21
N GLN A 461 -6.94 10.41 14.06
CA GLN A 461 -7.70 11.37 13.25
C GLN A 461 -7.27 11.35 11.78
N VAL A 462 -8.14 11.80 10.90
CA VAL A 462 -7.77 12.23 9.54
C VAL A 462 -7.66 13.75 9.55
N ALA A 463 -6.53 14.28 9.09
CA ALA A 463 -6.37 15.72 8.86
C ALA A 463 -6.76 16.05 7.41
N VAL A 464 -7.61 17.07 7.24
CA VAL A 464 -8.16 17.44 5.94
C VAL A 464 -7.69 18.84 5.57
N TYR A 465 -6.95 18.93 4.47
CA TYR A 465 -6.40 20.17 3.94
C TYR A 465 -7.14 20.61 2.69
N GLY A 466 -7.14 21.90 2.45
CA GLY A 466 -7.77 22.51 1.29
C GLY A 466 -7.61 24.01 1.26
N LEU A 467 -8.32 24.69 0.37
CA LEU A 467 -8.40 26.13 0.40
C LEU A 467 -9.16 26.56 1.68
N THR A 468 -8.53 27.38 2.47
CA THR A 468 -9.16 28.02 3.64
C THR A 468 -9.99 29.21 3.19
N PRO A 469 -11.10 29.53 3.87
CA PRO A 469 -11.96 30.67 3.56
C PRO A 469 -11.22 32.01 3.53
#